data_60dc1c6cafc82f7420acfde69a0bcc4e
#
_entry.id   60dc1c6cafc82f7420acfde69a0bcc4e
#
_cell.length_a   1.000
_cell.length_b   1.000
_cell.length_c   1.000
_cell.angle_alpha   90.00
_cell.angle_beta   90.00
_cell.angle_gamma   90.00
#
_symmetry.space_group_name_H-M   'P 1'
#
loop_
_entity.id
_entity.type
_entity.pdbx_description
1 polymer ?
#
loop_
_entity_poly.entity_id
_entity_poly.type
_entity_poly.pdbx_seq_one_letter_code
_entity_poly.pdbx_strand_id
1 'polypeptide(L)'
;NIGKNATGEGVYSLARGFSSAGIPAVSATLWKADEETIYSISNTFHALLSKGMSKDEALQKAKLAFIKNGGREQLLPYYWANMVIIGSADAVVLSPSFPWLITGIIFAVIIFIIILLVGIRRNIN
;
A
#
# COMPACT_ATOMS: atom_id res chain seq x y z
N ASN A 1 -5.10 9.35 18.79
CA ASN A 1 -4.77 10.67 19.35
C ASN A 1 -3.55 10.53 20.27
N ILE A 2 -2.38 10.31 19.69
CA ILE A 2 -1.12 10.22 20.42
C ILE A 2 -0.45 11.59 20.27
N GLY A 3 -0.68 12.47 21.23
CA GLY A 3 -0.02 13.76 21.31
C GLY A 3 -0.94 14.81 21.90
N LYS A 4 -0.64 15.25 23.10
CA LYS A 4 -1.24 16.44 23.69
C LYS A 4 -0.90 17.65 22.83
N ASN A 5 -1.93 18.35 22.35
CA ASN A 5 -1.95 19.78 22.01
C ASN A 5 -0.63 20.44 21.57
N ALA A 6 -0.04 19.97 20.50
CA ALA A 6 0.89 20.78 19.73
C ALA A 6 0.12 21.29 18.50
N THR A 7 -0.22 22.53 18.50
CA THR A 7 -0.82 23.27 17.40
C THR A 7 -0.03 23.00 16.10
N GLY A 8 -0.61 22.21 15.20
CA GLY A 8 -0.10 22.00 13.83
C GLY A 8 1.12 21.10 13.65
N GLU A 9 1.95 20.90 14.66
CA GLU A 9 3.20 20.14 14.53
C GLU A 9 3.09 18.62 14.79
N GLY A 10 2.01 18.15 15.43
CA GLY A 10 1.89 16.75 15.86
C GLY A 10 1.95 15.75 14.70
N VAL A 11 1.30 16.03 13.58
CA VAL A 11 1.28 15.16 12.41
C VAL A 11 2.66 15.13 11.73
N TYR A 12 3.32 16.28 11.61
CA TYR A 12 4.66 16.36 11.03
C TYR A 12 5.73 15.75 11.93
N SER A 13 5.58 15.85 13.25
CA SER A 13 6.45 15.21 14.23
C SER A 13 6.41 13.69 14.10
N LEU A 14 5.20 13.12 13.99
CA LEU A 14 5.02 11.69 13.79
C LEU A 14 5.56 11.24 12.42
N ALA A 15 5.30 11.99 11.36
CA ALA A 15 5.81 11.71 10.02
C ALA A 15 7.35 11.72 9.97
N ARG A 16 8.01 12.65 10.68
CA ARG A 16 9.48 12.65 10.83
C ARG A 16 9.99 11.39 11.54
N GLY A 17 9.29 10.93 12.57
CA GLY A 17 9.62 9.68 13.26
C GLY A 17 9.61 8.49 12.29
N PHE A 18 8.59 8.37 11.47
CA PHE A 18 8.51 7.33 10.44
C PHE A 18 9.60 7.48 9.37
N SER A 19 9.86 8.70 8.93
CA SER A 19 10.93 8.98 7.97
C SER A 19 12.30 8.61 8.51
N SER A 20 12.58 8.87 9.80
CA SER A 20 13.80 8.47 10.46
C SER A 20 13.96 6.95 10.59
N ALA A 21 12.84 6.22 10.58
CA ALA A 21 12.81 4.75 10.54
C ALA A 21 12.93 4.18 9.11
N GLY A 22 13.14 5.03 8.10
CA GLY A 22 13.30 4.61 6.71
C GLY A 22 11.98 4.43 5.94
N ILE A 23 10.85 4.86 6.51
CA ILE A 23 9.55 4.80 5.81
C ILE A 23 9.47 5.95 4.81
N PRO A 24 9.32 5.68 3.49
CA PRO A 24 9.47 6.70 2.46
C PRO A 24 8.27 7.65 2.38
N ALA A 25 7.09 7.25 2.82
CA ALA A 25 5.90 8.09 2.82
C ALA A 25 4.88 7.63 3.86
N VAL A 26 4.14 8.60 4.40
CA VAL A 26 3.06 8.38 5.37
C VAL A 26 1.81 9.09 4.87
N SER A 27 0.67 8.43 4.96
CA SER A 27 -0.64 9.06 4.81
C SER A 27 -1.14 9.48 6.20
N ALA A 28 -1.58 10.71 6.33
CA ALA A 28 -2.03 11.27 7.59
C ALA A 28 -3.22 12.22 7.41
N THR A 29 -3.94 12.50 8.50
CA THR A 29 -5.00 13.50 8.54
C THR A 29 -4.56 14.72 9.34
N LEU A 30 -4.79 15.91 8.78
CA LEU A 30 -4.39 17.18 9.41
C LEU A 30 -5.28 17.61 10.58
N TRP A 31 -6.53 17.14 10.60
CA TRP A 31 -7.49 17.37 11.67
C TRP A 31 -8.35 16.12 11.88
N LYS A 32 -9.20 16.16 12.91
CA LYS A 32 -10.12 15.07 13.22
C LYS A 32 -11.01 14.80 11.99
N ALA A 33 -10.88 13.59 11.46
CA ALA A 33 -11.58 13.15 10.28
C ALA A 33 -12.88 12.43 10.65
N ASP A 34 -13.85 12.49 9.75
CA ASP A 34 -15.00 11.61 9.76
C ASP A 34 -14.58 10.22 9.30
N GLU A 35 -14.95 9.18 10.07
CA GLU A 35 -14.48 7.80 9.84
C GLU A 35 -14.97 7.24 8.51
N GLU A 36 -16.21 7.48 8.14
CA GLU A 36 -16.80 7.01 6.89
C GLU A 36 -16.09 7.63 5.67
N THR A 37 -15.83 8.92 5.76
CA THR A 37 -15.09 9.66 4.73
C THR A 37 -13.68 9.11 4.54
N ILE A 38 -12.94 8.94 5.63
CA ILE A 38 -11.57 8.42 5.57
C ILE A 38 -11.54 6.98 5.06
N TYR A 39 -12.49 6.15 5.48
CA TYR A 39 -12.60 4.78 4.97
C TYR A 39 -12.84 4.77 3.46
N SER A 40 -13.76 5.58 2.96
CA SER A 40 -14.10 5.67 1.52
C SER A 40 -12.91 6.14 0.67
N ILE A 41 -12.25 7.24 1.10
CA ILE A 41 -11.07 7.78 0.40
C ILE A 41 -9.91 6.78 0.45
N SER A 42 -9.60 6.20 1.62
CA SER A 42 -8.53 5.24 1.79
C SER A 42 -8.72 3.98 0.94
N ASN A 43 -9.92 3.46 0.87
CA ASN A 43 -10.25 2.27 0.08
C ASN A 43 -9.97 2.52 -1.42
N THR A 44 -10.45 3.65 -1.93
CA THR A 44 -10.21 4.05 -3.32
C THR A 44 -8.72 4.31 -3.57
N PHE A 45 -8.06 5.00 -2.66
CA PHE A 45 -6.62 5.27 -2.70
C PHE A 45 -5.80 3.98 -2.81
N HIS A 46 -6.01 3.02 -1.92
CA HIS A 46 -5.30 1.74 -1.94
C HIS A 46 -5.60 0.91 -3.20
N ALA A 47 -6.83 0.94 -3.69
CA ALA A 47 -7.18 0.29 -4.95
C ALA A 47 -6.46 0.89 -6.16
N LEU A 48 -6.17 2.20 -6.14
CA LEU A 48 -5.40 2.87 -7.19
C LEU A 48 -3.90 2.61 -7.05
N LEU A 49 -3.37 2.59 -5.83
CA LEU A 49 -1.97 2.21 -5.57
C LEU A 49 -1.67 0.79 -6.05
N SER A 50 -2.57 -0.16 -5.83
CA SER A 50 -2.39 -1.54 -6.28
C SER A 50 -2.33 -1.69 -7.81
N LYS A 51 -2.81 -0.68 -8.54
CA LYS A 51 -2.69 -0.58 -10.00
C LYS A 51 -1.40 0.09 -10.47
N GLY A 52 -0.48 0.39 -9.55
CA GLY A 52 0.81 1.01 -9.86
C GLY A 52 0.75 2.54 -10.03
N MET A 53 -0.33 3.19 -9.58
CA MET A 53 -0.45 4.65 -9.63
C MET A 53 0.46 5.29 -8.58
N SER A 54 0.99 6.49 -8.86
CA SER A 54 1.71 7.28 -7.86
C SER A 54 0.82 7.68 -6.70
N LYS A 55 1.41 7.90 -5.52
CA LYS A 55 0.63 8.15 -4.28
C LYS A 55 -0.15 9.46 -4.35
N ASP A 56 0.43 10.50 -4.95
CA ASP A 56 -0.21 11.81 -5.13
C ASP A 56 -1.40 11.73 -6.10
N GLU A 57 -1.20 11.11 -7.25
CA GLU A 57 -2.26 10.91 -8.25
C GLU A 57 -3.38 10.00 -7.72
N ALA A 58 -3.02 8.93 -7.02
CA ALA A 58 -3.99 8.02 -6.41
C ALA A 58 -4.85 8.73 -5.35
N LEU A 59 -4.22 9.57 -4.49
CA LEU A 59 -4.94 10.35 -3.48
C LEU A 59 -5.83 11.41 -4.13
N GLN A 60 -5.33 12.11 -5.14
CA GLN A 60 -6.13 13.08 -5.88
C GLN A 60 -7.38 12.44 -6.49
N LYS A 61 -7.22 11.32 -7.20
CA LYS A 61 -8.34 10.60 -7.82
C LYS A 61 -9.31 10.05 -6.78
N ALA A 62 -8.82 9.57 -5.65
CA ALA A 62 -9.67 9.08 -4.57
C ALA A 62 -10.55 10.20 -3.99
N LYS A 63 -9.96 11.39 -3.75
CA LYS A 63 -10.71 12.57 -3.31
C LYS A 63 -11.74 13.05 -4.34
N LEU A 64 -11.35 13.09 -5.62
CA LEU A 64 -12.27 13.47 -6.68
C LEU A 64 -13.43 12.49 -6.83
N ALA A 65 -13.17 11.19 -6.70
CA ALA A 65 -14.21 10.17 -6.70
C ALA A 65 -15.18 10.31 -5.51
N PHE A 66 -14.64 10.61 -4.32
CA PHE A 66 -15.43 10.89 -3.14
C PHE A 66 -16.34 12.11 -3.33
N ILE A 67 -15.79 13.24 -3.81
CA ILE A 67 -16.56 14.47 -4.09
C ILE A 67 -17.66 14.21 -5.11
N LYS A 68 -17.37 13.46 -6.17
CA LYS A 68 -18.32 13.15 -7.24
C LYS A 68 -19.51 12.31 -6.77
N ASN A 69 -19.26 11.39 -5.84
CA ASN A 69 -20.28 10.44 -5.38
C ASN A 69 -20.90 10.86 -4.03
N GLY A 70 -20.36 11.87 -3.38
CA GLY A 70 -20.76 12.36 -2.06
C GLY A 70 -22.06 13.18 -2.09
N GLY A 71 -22.73 13.19 -0.94
CA GLY A 71 -23.86 14.08 -0.68
C GLY A 71 -23.41 15.55 -0.51
N ARG A 72 -24.38 16.45 -0.48
CA ARG A 72 -24.16 17.91 -0.42
C ARG A 72 -23.23 18.34 0.73
N GLU A 73 -23.34 17.67 1.87
CA GLU A 73 -22.53 17.94 3.06
C GLU A 73 -21.08 17.50 2.88
N GLN A 74 -20.88 16.37 2.21
CA GLN A 74 -19.56 15.77 1.92
C GLN A 74 -18.74 16.56 0.87
N LEU A 75 -19.37 17.53 0.17
CA LEU A 75 -18.66 18.44 -0.73
C LEU A 75 -17.81 19.48 0.00
N LEU A 76 -18.06 19.69 1.30
CA LEU A 76 -17.28 20.62 2.11
C LEU A 76 -15.83 20.12 2.26
N PRO A 77 -14.82 21.01 2.08
CA PRO A 77 -13.40 20.65 2.22
C PRO A 77 -13.04 20.02 3.56
N TYR A 78 -13.82 20.30 4.61
CA TYR A 78 -13.65 19.70 5.92
C TYR A 78 -13.58 18.17 5.86
N TYR A 79 -14.37 17.53 5.01
CA TYR A 79 -14.42 16.08 4.89
C TYR A 79 -13.25 15.50 4.11
N TRP A 80 -12.95 16.00 2.92
CA TRP A 80 -12.01 15.37 1.99
C TRP A 80 -10.61 16.00 1.95
N ALA A 81 -10.45 17.26 2.40
CA ALA A 81 -9.15 17.94 2.27
C ALA A 81 -8.13 17.55 3.35
N ASN A 82 -8.56 16.92 4.43
CA ASN A 82 -7.73 16.62 5.60
C ASN A 82 -6.67 15.52 5.37
N MET A 83 -6.87 14.60 4.43
CA MET A 83 -5.94 13.52 4.16
C MET A 83 -4.80 13.99 3.25
N VAL A 84 -3.57 13.79 3.68
CA VAL A 84 -2.35 14.20 2.95
C VAL A 84 -1.33 13.08 2.89
N ILE A 85 -0.43 13.15 1.89
CA ILE A 85 0.77 12.33 1.83
C ILE A 85 1.96 13.19 2.26
N ILE A 86 2.81 12.66 3.14
CA ILE A 86 4.04 13.28 3.60
C ILE A 86 5.18 12.35 3.23
N GLY A 87 6.12 12.81 2.41
CA GLY A 87 7.26 12.03 1.91
C GLY A 87 7.21 11.82 0.40
N SER A 88 7.75 10.69 -0.09
CA SER A 88 7.82 10.38 -1.52
C SER A 88 6.43 10.14 -2.12
N ALA A 89 6.16 10.81 -3.24
CA ALA A 89 4.94 10.65 -4.02
C ALA A 89 4.99 9.48 -5.01
N ASP A 90 6.17 8.85 -5.20
CA ASP A 90 6.38 7.81 -6.20
C ASP A 90 5.40 6.63 -6.07
N ALA A 91 5.18 5.93 -7.18
CA ALA A 91 4.39 4.72 -7.19
C ALA A 91 4.97 3.65 -6.23
N VAL A 92 4.09 2.85 -5.64
CA VAL A 92 4.51 1.70 -4.85
C VAL A 92 4.86 0.56 -5.80
N VAL A 93 6.13 0.18 -5.83
CA VAL A 93 6.56 -1.01 -6.59
C VAL A 93 6.13 -2.24 -5.81
N LEU A 94 5.01 -2.83 -6.20
CA LEU A 94 4.58 -4.12 -5.68
C LEU A 94 5.37 -5.21 -6.42
N SER A 95 6.53 -5.58 -5.89
CA SER A 95 7.23 -6.76 -6.39
C SER A 95 6.38 -7.99 -6.09
N PRO A 96 6.09 -8.85 -7.09
CA PRO A 96 5.42 -10.11 -6.81
C PRO A 96 6.30 -10.91 -5.84
N SER A 97 5.83 -11.11 -4.62
CA SER A 97 6.60 -11.69 -3.51
C SER A 97 6.84 -13.19 -3.63
N PHE A 98 6.44 -13.81 -4.73
CA PHE A 98 6.62 -15.24 -4.90
C PHE A 98 7.31 -15.55 -6.25
N PRO A 99 8.56 -16.00 -6.24
CA PRO A 99 9.27 -16.37 -7.46
C PRO A 99 8.76 -17.72 -7.96
N TRP A 100 7.65 -17.72 -8.67
CA TRP A 100 7.07 -18.91 -9.32
C TRP A 100 8.09 -19.71 -10.10
N LEU A 101 9.04 -19.02 -10.74
CA LEU A 101 10.13 -19.63 -11.48
C LEU A 101 11.05 -20.46 -10.58
N ILE A 102 11.40 -19.96 -9.38
CA ILE A 102 12.26 -20.68 -8.45
C ILE A 102 11.53 -21.91 -7.90
N THR A 103 10.26 -21.79 -7.56
CA THR A 103 9.45 -22.93 -7.10
C THR A 103 9.29 -23.99 -8.18
N GLY A 104 9.06 -23.56 -9.43
CA GLY A 104 8.98 -24.45 -10.59
C GLY A 104 10.31 -25.19 -10.86
N ILE A 105 11.43 -24.50 -10.78
CA ILE A 105 12.76 -25.09 -10.95
C ILE A 105 13.06 -26.12 -9.86
N ILE A 106 12.76 -25.80 -8.59
CA ILE A 106 12.95 -26.74 -7.47
C ILE A 106 12.12 -28.03 -7.70
N PHE A 107 10.86 -27.89 -8.11
CA PHE A 107 9.99 -29.02 -8.38
C PHE A 107 10.49 -29.88 -9.55
N ALA A 108 10.96 -29.23 -10.63
CA ALA A 108 11.54 -29.91 -11.78
C ALA A 108 12.80 -30.69 -11.41
N VAL A 109 13.67 -30.13 -10.59
CA VAL A 109 14.91 -30.78 -10.12
C VAL A 109 14.58 -31.99 -9.26
N ILE A 110 13.61 -31.88 -8.36
CA ILE A 110 13.17 -33.03 -7.51
C ILE A 110 12.63 -34.16 -8.38
N ILE A 111 11.76 -33.86 -9.34
CA ILE A 111 11.21 -34.88 -10.26
C ILE A 111 12.34 -35.54 -11.07
N PHE A 112 13.29 -34.77 -11.57
CA PHE A 112 14.43 -35.28 -12.33
C PHE A 112 15.28 -36.25 -11.49
N ILE A 113 15.56 -35.90 -10.24
CA ILE A 113 16.32 -36.76 -9.31
C ILE A 113 15.55 -38.07 -9.05
N ILE A 114 14.23 -38.00 -8.84
CA ILE A 114 13.40 -39.20 -8.62
C ILE A 114 13.46 -40.12 -9.85
N ILE A 115 13.31 -39.58 -11.06
CA ILE A 115 13.37 -40.35 -12.30
C ILE A 115 14.73 -41.03 -12.43
N LEU A 116 15.81 -40.32 -12.14
CA LEU A 116 17.19 -40.84 -12.20
C LEU A 116 17.39 -41.99 -11.20
N LEU A 117 16.94 -41.86 -9.97
CA LEU A 117 17.02 -42.89 -8.94
C LEU A 117 16.21 -44.14 -9.29
N VAL A 118 15.01 -43.98 -9.84
CA VAL A 118 14.17 -45.08 -10.30
C VAL A 118 14.83 -45.79 -11.50
N GLY A 119 15.39 -45.02 -12.44
CA GLY A 119 16.11 -45.60 -13.60
C GLY A 119 17.34 -46.42 -13.21
N ILE A 120 18.16 -45.92 -12.29
CA ILE A 120 19.31 -46.62 -11.74
C ILE A 120 18.88 -47.94 -11.05
N ARG A 121 17.82 -47.88 -10.25
CA ARG A 121 17.32 -49.04 -9.51
C ARG A 121 16.77 -50.16 -10.43
N ARG A 122 16.17 -49.79 -11.58
CA ARG A 122 15.71 -50.75 -12.61
C ARG A 122 16.85 -51.40 -13.38
N ASN A 123 18.04 -50.76 -13.46
CA ASN A 123 19.19 -51.28 -14.23
C ASN A 123 20.10 -52.19 -13.37
N ILE A 124 19.92 -52.21 -12.05
CA ILE A 124 20.70 -53.00 -11.09
C ILE A 124 19.98 -54.34 -10.72
N ASN A 125 18.69 -54.43 -11.01
CA ASN A 125 17.90 -55.68 -10.86
C ASN A 125 17.66 -56.34 -12.21
#